data_29294b1d496ebed70c1c2734195883c7
#
_entry.id   29294b1d496ebed70c1c2734195883c7
#
_cell.length_a   1.000
_cell.length_b   1.000
_cell.length_c   1.000
_cell.angle_alpha   90.00
_cell.angle_beta   90.00
_cell.angle_gamma   90.00
#
_symmetry.space_group_name_H-M   'P 1'
#
loop_
_entity.id
_entity.type
_entity.pdbx_description
1 polymer ?
#
loop_
_entity_poly.entity_id
_entity_poly.type
_entity_poly.pdbx_seq_one_letter_code
_entity_poly.pdbx_strand_id
1 'polypeptide(L)'
;MSTSLLDQYCANAHTGPITAAACDPGSGASGVGDEAGTVAITRPGEQYPHLVFDMGAPVRGAITVSVGGALVAVGDDNGTVAVYKTWDGSCVFEDLKEGAGGSARAMRALAFNHTGTHLATLAADGIVRIFDIQRWERTANYQGYGGESIQYDDRGERLLLVDSLGQPKLVDLSSEEQIDLELVPGGVRIARFTPDCRQVVTMGQTGVTLIGMPGGRIVQSFSARGSSGMISVAIHPKGEQVAAITGRSVHFFQLPDLQPVGSEKHGAAEPTAAVLWDGRGVAVGGTDGMLHRPQARPTLPAVVCCGGFGDHRVAVHEDRVAVWEKNRQKRPFTVKHRFVEARIDRDGRLMVGLPDSGDGLQVYEARSGRHLFDAGRDTADTPKFEVGGPIVACALARGGLKWFDLKGNNQFVLPWVGAFTLSGSGTWLGVTTPKGQIKILDPTTGEDALPPPTPLAEFPTRQIAFVNRRPDMLVLDSQGVLGHYDLTDSATDKTPAVGRDILDLNVPVDRLWGITGGQFAALRFQEPQAGTATVIYVDLRTQEVVSEVSGLLPYAWVDPETGAILQPARGSAILELDMYGKESRVLRALPEGEWVAFAPKGVLDASDSVRK
;
A
#
# COMPACT_ATOMS: atom_id res chain seq x y z
N MET A 1 -24.03 -18.78 5.06
CA MET A 1 -23.75 -17.64 5.97
C MET A 1 -22.90 -16.66 5.17
N SER A 2 -23.34 -15.42 4.99
CA SER A 2 -22.55 -14.43 4.26
C SER A 2 -21.30 -14.11 5.11
N THR A 3 -20.12 -14.41 4.59
CA THR A 3 -18.87 -13.89 5.15
C THR A 3 -18.97 -12.36 5.20
N SER A 4 -18.71 -11.77 6.37
CA SER A 4 -18.76 -10.31 6.49
C SER A 4 -17.70 -9.70 5.55
N LEU A 5 -18.00 -8.57 4.95
CA LEU A 5 -17.05 -7.83 4.09
C LEU A 5 -15.76 -7.51 4.85
N LEU A 6 -15.85 -7.29 6.14
CA LEU A 6 -14.72 -7.04 7.02
C LEU A 6 -13.76 -8.25 7.08
N ASP A 7 -14.27 -9.48 7.11
CA ASP A 7 -13.46 -10.70 7.09
C ASP A 7 -12.59 -10.80 5.84
N GLN A 8 -13.09 -10.25 4.74
CA GLN A 8 -12.41 -10.26 3.46
C GLN A 8 -11.31 -9.19 3.37
N TYR A 9 -11.51 -8.05 4.02
CA TYR A 9 -10.70 -6.84 3.83
C TYR A 9 -9.86 -6.44 5.04
N CYS A 10 -10.25 -6.79 6.26
CA CYS A 10 -9.50 -6.42 7.46
C CYS A 10 -8.33 -7.35 7.79
N ALA A 11 -8.20 -8.49 7.12
CA ALA A 11 -6.94 -9.25 7.20
C ALA A 11 -5.72 -8.45 6.66
N ASN A 12 -5.94 -7.24 6.09
CA ASN A 12 -5.01 -6.65 5.16
C ASN A 12 -4.75 -5.18 5.45
N ALA A 13 -3.96 -4.91 6.46
CA ALA A 13 -3.22 -3.65 6.61
C ALA A 13 -2.06 -3.56 5.58
N HIS A 14 -2.11 -4.36 4.52
CA HIS A 14 -1.03 -4.50 3.56
C HIS A 14 -1.08 -3.42 2.48
N THR A 15 0.06 -2.80 2.22
CA THR A 15 0.25 -1.80 1.17
C THR A 15 0.89 -2.38 -0.09
N GLY A 16 1.50 -3.56 0.02
CA GLY A 16 2.11 -4.34 -1.06
C GLY A 16 1.27 -5.55 -1.49
N PRO A 17 1.66 -6.27 -2.58
CA PRO A 17 1.11 -7.56 -2.94
C PRO A 17 1.17 -8.53 -1.78
N ILE A 18 0.09 -9.26 -1.50
CA ILE A 18 0.13 -10.36 -0.55
C ILE A 18 0.95 -11.49 -1.15
N THR A 19 2.07 -11.84 -0.55
CA THR A 19 3.02 -12.84 -1.07
C THR A 19 3.18 -14.06 -0.19
N ALA A 20 2.73 -13.97 1.08
CA ALA A 20 2.76 -15.09 2.02
C ALA A 20 1.47 -15.14 2.86
N ALA A 21 0.94 -16.34 3.11
CA ALA A 21 -0.20 -16.52 4.00
C ALA A 21 -0.17 -17.92 4.62
N ALA A 22 -0.47 -18.01 5.91
CA ALA A 22 -0.62 -19.25 6.65
C ALA A 22 -1.69 -19.13 7.73
N CYS A 23 -2.34 -20.24 8.06
CA CYS A 23 -3.25 -20.31 9.21
C CYS A 23 -3.16 -21.66 9.90
N ASP A 24 -3.50 -21.67 11.20
CA ASP A 24 -3.88 -22.88 11.91
C ASP A 24 -5.41 -23.00 11.90
N PRO A 25 -5.97 -23.96 11.16
CA PRO A 25 -7.42 -24.07 11.01
C PRO A 25 -8.15 -24.42 12.30
N GLY A 26 -7.44 -25.06 13.25
CA GLY A 26 -8.00 -25.46 14.53
C GLY A 26 -8.28 -24.29 15.46
N SER A 27 -7.36 -23.35 15.55
CA SER A 27 -7.47 -22.16 16.38
C SER A 27 -8.02 -20.93 15.63
N GLY A 28 -7.89 -20.90 14.30
CA GLY A 28 -8.19 -19.74 13.46
C GLY A 28 -7.11 -18.66 13.48
N ALA A 29 -5.99 -18.89 14.15
CA ALA A 29 -4.84 -17.98 14.08
C ALA A 29 -4.27 -17.95 12.68
N SER A 30 -3.89 -16.77 12.19
CA SER A 30 -3.31 -16.60 10.85
C SER A 30 -2.22 -15.55 10.83
N GLY A 31 -1.32 -15.70 9.85
CA GLY A 31 -0.31 -14.73 9.50
C GLY A 31 -0.35 -14.45 8.01
N VAL A 32 -0.22 -13.19 7.63
CA VAL A 32 -0.22 -12.74 6.23
C VAL A 32 0.95 -11.78 6.06
N GLY A 33 1.73 -11.97 5.00
CA GLY A 33 2.89 -11.13 4.67
C GLY A 33 2.80 -10.58 3.25
N ASP A 34 3.43 -9.43 3.02
CA ASP A 34 3.42 -8.77 1.72
C ASP A 34 4.82 -8.50 1.15
N GLU A 35 4.86 -8.02 -0.09
CA GLU A 35 6.10 -7.67 -0.81
C GLU A 35 6.77 -6.41 -0.25
N ALA A 36 6.07 -5.60 0.54
CA ALA A 36 6.64 -4.44 1.22
C ALA A 36 7.32 -4.81 2.55
N GLY A 37 7.12 -6.04 3.06
CA GLY A 37 7.63 -6.49 4.35
C GLY A 37 6.61 -6.42 5.48
N THR A 38 5.41 -5.92 5.22
CA THR A 38 4.36 -5.83 6.23
C THR A 38 3.81 -7.20 6.58
N VAL A 39 3.72 -7.49 7.87
CA VAL A 39 3.16 -8.73 8.41
C VAL A 39 1.97 -8.41 9.31
N ALA A 40 0.86 -9.09 9.06
CA ALA A 40 -0.35 -8.99 9.87
C ALA A 40 -0.65 -10.35 10.54
N ILE A 41 -0.82 -10.36 11.85
CA ILE A 41 -1.13 -11.57 12.64
C ILE A 41 -2.51 -11.43 13.27
N THR A 42 -3.34 -12.46 13.09
CA THR A 42 -4.66 -12.61 13.71
C THR A 42 -4.60 -13.68 14.80
N ARG A 43 -5.11 -13.36 15.99
CA ARG A 43 -5.17 -14.30 17.13
C ARG A 43 -6.20 -15.41 16.93
N PRO A 44 -6.06 -16.52 17.69
CA PRO A 44 -7.12 -17.50 17.81
C PRO A 44 -8.47 -16.87 18.15
N GLY A 45 -9.50 -17.19 17.35
CA GLY A 45 -10.87 -16.72 17.57
C GLY A 45 -11.15 -15.27 17.21
N GLU A 46 -10.17 -14.49 16.77
CA GLU A 46 -10.35 -13.13 16.27
C GLU A 46 -10.56 -13.10 14.76
N GLN A 47 -11.27 -12.09 14.29
CA GLN A 47 -11.54 -11.90 12.85
C GLN A 47 -10.54 -10.92 12.20
N TYR A 48 -9.84 -10.11 13.00
CA TYR A 48 -8.98 -9.02 12.54
C TYR A 48 -7.56 -9.19 13.03
N PRO A 49 -6.57 -8.68 12.26
CA PRO A 49 -5.21 -8.62 12.73
C PRO A 49 -5.15 -7.72 13.99
N HIS A 50 -4.56 -8.24 15.04
CA HIS A 50 -4.30 -7.49 16.26
C HIS A 50 -2.87 -6.97 16.32
N LEU A 51 -1.99 -7.53 15.50
CA LEU A 51 -0.59 -7.15 15.39
C LEU A 51 -0.25 -6.92 13.92
N VAL A 52 0.33 -5.77 13.63
CA VAL A 52 0.89 -5.42 12.32
C VAL A 52 2.26 -4.82 12.56
N PHE A 53 3.28 -5.31 11.84
CA PHE A 53 4.65 -4.83 11.94
C PHE A 53 5.37 -4.98 10.60
N ASP A 54 6.55 -4.37 10.49
CA ASP A 54 7.38 -4.39 9.30
C ASP A 54 8.64 -5.22 9.55
N MET A 55 8.93 -6.17 8.67
CA MET A 55 10.17 -6.97 8.68
C MET A 55 11.36 -6.23 8.07
N GLY A 56 11.12 -5.10 7.40
CA GLY A 56 12.16 -4.34 6.71
C GLY A 56 12.61 -4.92 5.37
N ALA A 57 12.01 -6.03 4.93
CA ALA A 57 12.25 -6.67 3.63
C ALA A 57 11.05 -7.53 3.21
N PRO A 58 10.86 -7.79 1.89
CA PRO A 58 9.75 -8.59 1.39
C PRO A 58 9.59 -9.94 2.07
N VAL A 59 8.34 -10.32 2.39
CA VAL A 59 7.99 -11.65 2.91
C VAL A 59 7.37 -12.48 1.79
N ARG A 60 8.13 -13.41 1.20
CA ARG A 60 7.70 -14.19 0.03
C ARG A 60 7.57 -15.68 0.33
N GLY A 61 6.35 -16.13 0.65
CA GLY A 61 6.05 -17.54 0.90
C GLY A 61 6.49 -18.08 2.26
N ALA A 62 7.35 -17.38 2.99
CA ALA A 62 7.95 -17.84 4.23
C ALA A 62 7.17 -17.35 5.46
N ILE A 63 5.97 -17.89 5.67
CA ILE A 63 5.20 -17.68 6.89
C ILE A 63 4.55 -18.99 7.33
N THR A 64 4.47 -19.25 8.63
CA THR A 64 3.82 -20.45 9.18
C THR A 64 3.25 -20.17 10.57
N VAL A 65 2.20 -20.91 10.92
CA VAL A 65 1.53 -20.83 12.23
C VAL A 65 1.67 -22.19 12.92
N SER A 66 2.03 -22.21 14.20
CA SER A 66 2.11 -23.43 14.97
C SER A 66 0.72 -24.04 15.21
N VAL A 67 0.65 -25.34 15.40
CA VAL A 67 -0.58 -26.02 15.81
C VAL A 67 -1.08 -25.41 17.12
N GLY A 68 -2.39 -25.14 17.20
CA GLY A 68 -2.99 -24.39 18.31
C GLY A 68 -2.82 -22.89 18.26
N GLY A 69 -2.10 -22.38 17.24
CA GLY A 69 -2.02 -20.95 16.94
C GLY A 69 -1.24 -20.10 17.93
N ALA A 70 -0.37 -20.70 18.74
CA ALA A 70 0.37 -19.98 19.78
C ALA A 70 1.54 -19.14 19.21
N LEU A 71 2.13 -19.58 18.11
CA LEU A 71 3.31 -18.97 17.49
C LEU A 71 3.07 -18.74 15.99
N VAL A 72 3.65 -17.65 15.48
CA VAL A 72 3.81 -17.37 14.05
C VAL A 72 5.29 -17.17 13.76
N ALA A 73 5.82 -17.91 12.79
CA ALA A 73 7.17 -17.69 12.27
C ALA A 73 7.09 -17.01 10.91
N VAL A 74 7.97 -16.05 10.69
CA VAL A 74 8.05 -15.23 9.48
C VAL A 74 9.49 -15.18 9.00
N GLY A 75 9.69 -15.32 7.69
CA GLY A 75 10.99 -15.16 7.05
C GLY A 75 10.93 -14.15 5.91
N ASP A 76 11.99 -13.37 5.76
CA ASP A 76 12.09 -12.31 4.75
C ASP A 76 13.12 -12.62 3.65
N ASP A 77 13.18 -11.75 2.63
CA ASP A 77 14.14 -11.84 1.52
C ASP A 77 15.58 -11.54 1.94
N ASN A 78 15.82 -10.95 3.12
CA ASN A 78 17.15 -10.74 3.68
C ASN A 78 17.68 -11.97 4.42
N GLY A 79 16.82 -12.99 4.60
CA GLY A 79 17.16 -14.22 5.33
C GLY A 79 16.95 -14.11 6.84
N THR A 80 16.25 -13.07 7.31
CA THR A 80 15.82 -12.98 8.70
C THR A 80 14.68 -13.96 8.94
N VAL A 81 14.74 -14.69 10.05
CA VAL A 81 13.63 -15.51 10.55
C VAL A 81 13.26 -15.00 11.94
N ALA A 82 12.01 -14.63 12.15
CA ALA A 82 11.51 -14.19 13.43
C ALA A 82 10.29 -15.01 13.85
N VAL A 83 10.17 -15.30 15.15
CA VAL A 83 9.03 -16.01 15.73
C VAL A 83 8.34 -15.13 16.77
N TYR A 84 7.04 -14.97 16.61
CA TYR A 84 6.20 -14.12 17.45
C TYR A 84 5.16 -14.96 18.16
N LYS A 85 4.88 -14.61 19.44
CA LYS A 85 3.66 -15.10 20.08
C LYS A 85 2.44 -14.42 19.48
N THR A 86 1.46 -15.21 19.10
CA THR A 86 0.22 -14.66 18.53
C THR A 86 -0.61 -13.89 19.56
N TRP A 87 -0.39 -14.10 20.84
CA TRP A 87 -1.19 -13.56 21.91
C TRP A 87 -0.86 -12.10 22.28
N ASP A 88 0.40 -11.78 22.41
CA ASP A 88 0.89 -10.45 22.83
C ASP A 88 1.82 -9.78 21.82
N GLY A 89 2.14 -10.47 20.71
CA GLY A 89 3.04 -9.98 19.67
C GLY A 89 4.51 -9.95 20.11
N SER A 90 4.86 -10.50 21.27
CA SER A 90 6.27 -10.55 21.68
C SER A 90 7.08 -11.42 20.73
N CYS A 91 8.17 -10.86 20.21
CA CYS A 91 9.18 -11.62 19.48
C CYS A 91 9.93 -12.50 20.48
N VAL A 92 9.88 -13.82 20.25
CA VAL A 92 10.55 -14.81 21.13
C VAL A 92 11.85 -15.32 20.52
N PHE A 93 12.02 -15.12 19.23
CA PHE A 93 13.23 -15.48 18.50
C PHE A 93 13.39 -14.61 17.26
N GLU A 94 14.60 -14.18 17.00
CA GLU A 94 15.00 -13.52 15.77
C GLU A 94 16.41 -13.99 15.43
N ASP A 95 16.55 -14.72 14.32
CA ASP A 95 17.85 -15.12 13.77
C ASP A 95 18.28 -14.15 12.69
N LEU A 96 19.35 -13.44 12.98
CA LEU A 96 19.95 -12.45 12.12
C LEU A 96 21.12 -13.07 11.36
N LYS A 97 20.87 -13.59 10.16
CA LYS A 97 21.90 -13.63 9.10
C LYS A 97 23.04 -14.67 9.19
N GLU A 98 22.75 -15.93 9.33
CA GLU A 98 23.74 -16.94 8.96
C GLU A 98 23.53 -17.44 7.52
N GLY A 99 24.40 -17.05 6.58
CA GLY A 99 24.38 -17.53 5.19
C GLY A 99 25.20 -16.66 4.25
N ALA A 100 25.49 -17.17 3.07
CA ALA A 100 26.17 -16.43 1.98
C ALA A 100 25.44 -15.13 1.63
N GLY A 101 26.12 -14.07 1.24
CA GLY A 101 25.52 -12.78 0.93
C GLY A 101 24.58 -12.77 -0.29
N GLY A 102 23.68 -11.81 -0.38
CA GLY A 102 22.81 -11.56 -1.54
C GLY A 102 21.52 -12.39 -1.57
N SER A 103 20.91 -12.53 -2.75
CA SER A 103 19.63 -13.21 -2.98
C SER A 103 19.57 -14.69 -2.56
N ALA A 104 20.71 -15.32 -2.27
CA ALA A 104 20.77 -16.69 -1.76
C ALA A 104 20.23 -16.84 -0.32
N ARG A 105 20.00 -15.72 0.40
CA ARG A 105 19.49 -15.73 1.78
C ARG A 105 17.96 -15.71 1.87
N ALA A 106 17.29 -15.29 0.82
CA ALA A 106 15.84 -15.13 0.83
C ALA A 106 15.15 -16.38 1.36
N MET A 107 14.31 -16.23 2.38
CA MET A 107 13.54 -17.32 2.94
C MET A 107 12.42 -17.71 1.99
N ARG A 108 12.27 -19.00 1.71
CA ARG A 108 11.26 -19.53 0.79
C ARG A 108 10.11 -20.24 1.49
N ALA A 109 10.41 -20.96 2.55
CA ALA A 109 9.39 -21.69 3.29
C ALA A 109 9.80 -21.92 4.75
N LEU A 110 8.81 -21.99 5.61
CA LEU A 110 8.91 -22.29 7.03
C LEU A 110 7.89 -23.35 7.42
N ALA A 111 8.21 -24.22 8.39
CA ALA A 111 7.25 -25.15 8.96
C ALA A 111 7.55 -25.43 10.44
N PHE A 112 6.54 -25.34 11.29
CA PHE A 112 6.57 -25.91 12.64
C PHE A 112 6.29 -27.41 12.58
N ASN A 113 6.91 -28.19 13.46
CA ASN A 113 6.44 -29.54 13.72
C ASN A 113 5.10 -29.52 14.47
N HIS A 114 4.40 -30.65 14.55
CA HIS A 114 3.06 -30.74 15.12
C HIS A 114 3.00 -30.36 16.62
N THR A 115 4.10 -30.50 17.36
CA THR A 115 4.19 -30.11 18.79
C THR A 115 4.58 -28.66 18.99
N GLY A 116 4.98 -27.95 17.93
CA GLY A 116 5.47 -26.58 18.00
C GLY A 116 6.85 -26.46 18.68
N THR A 117 7.62 -27.56 18.80
CA THR A 117 8.93 -27.57 19.45
C THR A 117 10.10 -27.35 18.50
N HIS A 118 9.91 -27.56 17.20
CA HIS A 118 10.91 -27.38 16.16
C HIS A 118 10.38 -26.52 15.02
N LEU A 119 11.24 -25.70 14.46
CA LEU A 119 11.01 -24.90 13.26
C LEU A 119 11.98 -25.34 12.17
N ALA A 120 11.48 -25.79 11.04
CA ALA A 120 12.27 -26.01 9.84
C ALA A 120 12.18 -24.77 8.93
N THR A 121 13.30 -24.36 8.35
CA THR A 121 13.42 -23.22 7.45
C THR A 121 14.09 -23.65 6.15
N LEU A 122 13.63 -23.17 5.01
CA LEU A 122 14.23 -23.36 3.69
C LEU A 122 14.55 -22.00 3.09
N ALA A 123 15.82 -21.75 2.80
CA ALA A 123 16.27 -20.54 2.13
C ALA A 123 16.58 -20.79 0.64
N ALA A 124 16.77 -19.71 -0.11
CA ALA A 124 17.09 -19.76 -1.53
C ALA A 124 18.48 -20.37 -1.83
N ASP A 125 19.33 -20.54 -0.81
CA ASP A 125 20.60 -21.28 -0.89
C ASP A 125 20.41 -22.81 -1.02
N GLY A 126 19.16 -23.28 -0.93
CA GLY A 126 18.83 -24.70 -1.00
C GLY A 126 19.16 -25.47 0.28
N ILE A 127 19.36 -24.77 1.40
CA ILE A 127 19.65 -25.39 2.69
C ILE A 127 18.41 -25.36 3.57
N VAL A 128 18.03 -26.51 4.07
CA VAL A 128 17.03 -26.66 5.12
C VAL A 128 17.73 -26.65 6.47
N ARG A 129 17.29 -25.79 7.38
CA ARG A 129 17.80 -25.70 8.75
C ARG A 129 16.70 -26.01 9.72
N ILE A 130 17.00 -26.78 10.77
CA ILE A 130 16.04 -27.13 11.82
C ILE A 130 16.51 -26.51 13.12
N PHE A 131 15.60 -25.80 13.80
CA PHE A 131 15.84 -25.15 15.09
C PHE A 131 14.96 -25.76 16.18
N ASP A 132 15.56 -26.04 17.35
CA ASP A 132 14.81 -26.31 18.58
C ASP A 132 14.31 -24.96 19.13
N ILE A 133 12.99 -24.78 19.22
CA ILE A 133 12.35 -23.52 19.62
C ILE A 133 12.54 -23.21 21.11
N GLN A 134 12.74 -24.20 21.94
CA GLN A 134 12.94 -23.98 23.39
C GLN A 134 14.35 -23.49 23.69
N ARG A 135 15.34 -24.00 22.95
CA ARG A 135 16.77 -23.67 23.12
C ARG A 135 17.27 -22.63 22.13
N TRP A 136 16.53 -22.45 21.03
CA TRP A 136 16.90 -21.61 19.90
C TRP A 136 18.25 -21.99 19.29
N GLU A 137 18.51 -23.30 19.28
CA GLU A 137 19.72 -23.89 18.72
C GLU A 137 19.38 -24.60 17.42
N ARG A 138 20.29 -24.49 16.45
CA ARG A 138 20.20 -25.24 15.22
C ARG A 138 20.58 -26.69 15.48
N THR A 139 19.67 -27.61 15.18
CA THR A 139 19.85 -29.05 15.45
C THR A 139 20.29 -29.85 14.23
N ALA A 140 19.90 -29.44 13.01
CA ALA A 140 20.23 -30.13 11.78
C ALA A 140 20.27 -29.21 10.53
N ASN A 141 20.98 -29.66 9.48
CA ASN A 141 21.04 -29.04 8.17
C ASN A 141 20.96 -30.08 7.07
N TYR A 142 20.16 -29.82 6.03
CA TYR A 142 20.08 -30.63 4.81
C TYR A 142 20.28 -29.73 3.58
N GLN A 143 20.97 -30.21 2.54
CA GLN A 143 21.32 -29.43 1.36
C GLN A 143 20.71 -30.03 0.07
N GLY A 144 20.61 -29.23 -0.99
CA GLY A 144 20.17 -29.66 -2.31
C GLY A 144 18.68 -29.53 -2.58
N TYR A 145 17.97 -28.66 -1.84
CA TYR A 145 16.54 -28.43 -2.00
C TYR A 145 16.25 -27.11 -2.72
N GLY A 146 15.19 -27.08 -3.54
CA GLY A 146 14.89 -25.93 -4.39
C GLY A 146 13.41 -25.58 -4.51
N GLY A 147 12.53 -26.32 -3.81
CA GLY A 147 11.09 -26.07 -3.82
C GLY A 147 10.66 -24.84 -3.02
N GLU A 148 9.38 -24.59 -3.07
CA GLU A 148 8.72 -23.46 -2.39
C GLU A 148 7.91 -23.90 -1.17
N SER A 149 8.09 -25.15 -0.71
CA SER A 149 7.37 -25.68 0.46
C SER A 149 8.23 -26.63 1.26
N ILE A 150 8.00 -26.61 2.55
CA ILE A 150 8.53 -27.55 3.53
C ILE A 150 7.38 -27.91 4.49
N GLN A 151 7.30 -29.17 4.90
CA GLN A 151 6.29 -29.61 5.85
C GLN A 151 6.77 -30.81 6.64
N TYR A 152 6.48 -30.82 7.96
CA TYR A 152 6.62 -32.02 8.78
C TYR A 152 5.43 -32.97 8.55
N ASP A 153 5.65 -34.26 8.77
CA ASP A 153 4.55 -35.21 8.94
C ASP A 153 3.84 -35.02 10.30
N ASP A 154 2.75 -35.73 10.52
CA ASP A 154 1.93 -35.65 11.73
C ASP A 154 2.64 -36.09 13.03
N ARG A 155 3.77 -36.78 12.90
CA ARG A 155 4.61 -37.20 14.03
C ARG A 155 5.80 -36.33 14.28
N GLY A 156 6.14 -35.46 13.32
CA GLY A 156 7.33 -34.64 13.37
C GLY A 156 8.63 -35.43 13.15
N GLU A 157 8.52 -36.65 12.58
CA GLU A 157 9.65 -37.56 12.33
C GLU A 157 10.24 -37.38 10.94
N ARG A 158 9.47 -36.85 9.98
CA ARG A 158 9.86 -36.70 8.59
C ARG A 158 9.57 -35.31 8.07
N LEU A 159 10.43 -34.87 7.14
CA LEU A 159 10.21 -33.65 6.36
C LEU A 159 9.88 -34.00 4.91
N LEU A 160 8.80 -33.43 4.39
CA LEU A 160 8.46 -33.40 2.99
C LEU A 160 9.10 -32.17 2.35
N LEU A 161 9.89 -32.37 1.34
CA LEU A 161 10.70 -31.37 0.65
C LEU A 161 10.61 -31.57 -0.86
N VAL A 162 11.03 -30.57 -1.62
CA VAL A 162 11.24 -30.66 -3.07
C VAL A 162 12.70 -30.36 -3.36
N ASP A 163 13.36 -31.21 -4.13
CA ASP A 163 14.76 -30.97 -4.49
C ASP A 163 14.93 -29.89 -5.59
N SER A 164 16.17 -29.56 -5.93
CA SER A 164 16.49 -28.56 -6.94
C SER A 164 16.08 -28.96 -8.37
N LEU A 165 15.77 -30.24 -8.60
CA LEU A 165 15.28 -30.77 -9.87
C LEU A 165 13.75 -30.85 -9.93
N GLY A 166 13.07 -30.48 -8.85
CA GLY A 166 11.61 -30.53 -8.74
C GLY A 166 11.08 -31.92 -8.41
N GLN A 167 11.87 -32.78 -7.75
CA GLN A 167 11.42 -34.08 -7.27
C GLN A 167 11.00 -33.99 -5.80
N PRO A 168 9.80 -34.46 -5.44
CA PRO A 168 9.37 -34.53 -4.05
C PRO A 168 10.12 -35.65 -3.31
N LYS A 169 10.57 -35.35 -2.09
CA LYS A 169 11.34 -36.27 -1.24
C LYS A 169 10.87 -36.22 0.20
N LEU A 170 11.03 -37.34 0.90
CA LEU A 170 10.91 -37.41 2.35
C LEU A 170 12.31 -37.55 2.95
N VAL A 171 12.56 -36.80 4.01
CA VAL A 171 13.77 -36.95 4.83
C VAL A 171 13.33 -37.45 6.20
N ASP A 172 13.81 -38.63 6.57
CA ASP A 172 13.63 -39.16 7.92
C ASP A 172 14.65 -38.47 8.83
N LEU A 173 14.17 -37.81 9.87
CA LEU A 173 15.02 -36.96 10.72
C LEU A 173 15.86 -37.76 11.72
N SER A 174 15.53 -39.02 11.96
CA SER A 174 16.25 -39.90 12.88
C SER A 174 17.40 -40.64 12.21
N SER A 175 17.17 -41.12 10.99
CA SER A 175 18.15 -41.88 10.21
C SER A 175 18.90 -41.03 9.18
N GLU A 176 18.42 -39.81 8.91
CA GLU A 176 18.85 -38.91 7.82
C GLU A 176 18.68 -39.53 6.42
N GLU A 177 17.90 -40.61 6.33
CA GLU A 177 17.60 -41.25 5.06
C GLU A 177 16.68 -40.42 4.21
N GLN A 178 17.01 -40.29 2.92
CA GLN A 178 16.18 -39.64 1.92
C GLN A 178 15.42 -40.68 1.12
N ILE A 179 14.10 -40.52 1.08
CA ILE A 179 13.19 -41.39 0.34
C ILE A 179 12.62 -40.60 -0.84
N ASP A 180 12.96 -41.04 -2.06
CA ASP A 180 12.41 -40.42 -3.26
C ASP A 180 10.96 -40.86 -3.47
N LEU A 181 10.08 -39.89 -3.72
CA LEU A 181 8.73 -40.17 -4.19
C LEU A 181 8.73 -40.27 -5.72
N GLU A 182 7.69 -40.84 -6.31
CA GLU A 182 7.60 -40.99 -7.76
C GLU A 182 7.74 -39.65 -8.47
N LEU A 183 8.54 -39.62 -9.55
CA LEU A 183 8.82 -38.42 -10.31
C LEU A 183 7.56 -37.89 -11.00
N VAL A 184 7.19 -36.66 -10.69
CA VAL A 184 6.06 -35.98 -11.33
C VAL A 184 6.50 -35.31 -12.62
N PRO A 185 5.90 -35.64 -13.78
CA PRO A 185 6.26 -35.03 -15.05
C PRO A 185 6.11 -33.50 -15.02
N GLY A 186 7.12 -32.78 -15.47
CA GLY A 186 7.15 -31.30 -15.46
C GLY A 186 7.64 -30.66 -14.18
N GLY A 187 8.07 -31.46 -13.20
CA GLY A 187 8.61 -31.00 -11.92
C GLY A 187 7.58 -30.49 -10.94
N VAL A 188 7.94 -30.46 -9.68
CA VAL A 188 7.13 -30.00 -8.55
C VAL A 188 7.72 -28.73 -7.97
N ARG A 189 6.87 -27.77 -7.61
CA ARG A 189 7.26 -26.56 -6.87
C ARG A 189 6.81 -26.66 -5.41
N ILE A 190 5.60 -27.16 -5.19
CA ILE A 190 4.96 -27.27 -3.88
C ILE A 190 4.57 -28.73 -3.65
N ALA A 191 4.90 -29.25 -2.47
CA ALA A 191 4.43 -30.55 -1.99
C ALA A 191 3.86 -30.40 -0.58
N ARG A 192 2.69 -30.99 -0.31
CA ARG A 192 2.00 -30.92 0.99
C ARG A 192 1.40 -32.25 1.36
N PHE A 193 1.53 -32.66 2.61
CA PHE A 193 0.78 -33.79 3.14
C PHE A 193 -0.71 -33.49 3.24
N THR A 194 -1.55 -34.49 3.02
CA THR A 194 -2.90 -34.49 3.57
C THR A 194 -2.84 -34.53 5.10
N PRO A 195 -3.85 -34.00 5.83
CA PRO A 195 -3.82 -33.95 7.29
C PRO A 195 -3.63 -35.31 7.99
N ASP A 196 -4.00 -36.42 7.33
CA ASP A 196 -3.79 -37.77 7.80
C ASP A 196 -2.44 -38.39 7.38
N CYS A 197 -1.63 -37.65 6.68
CA CYS A 197 -0.32 -38.04 6.12
C CYS A 197 -0.34 -39.31 5.23
N ARG A 198 -1.53 -39.73 4.74
CA ARG A 198 -1.68 -40.89 3.86
C ARG A 198 -1.40 -40.55 2.39
N GLN A 199 -1.43 -39.29 2.05
CA GLN A 199 -1.19 -38.81 0.69
C GLN A 199 -0.37 -37.53 0.70
N VAL A 200 0.30 -37.28 -0.42
CA VAL A 200 1.00 -36.02 -0.73
C VAL A 200 0.36 -35.41 -1.96
N VAL A 201 -0.07 -34.17 -1.83
CA VAL A 201 -0.50 -33.34 -2.95
C VAL A 201 0.69 -32.54 -3.45
N THR A 202 1.03 -32.70 -4.71
CA THR A 202 2.10 -31.94 -5.36
C THR A 202 1.53 -31.00 -6.42
N MET A 203 2.18 -29.87 -6.61
CA MET A 203 1.83 -28.90 -7.64
C MET A 203 3.07 -28.51 -8.44
N GLY A 204 2.98 -28.64 -9.75
CA GLY A 204 3.94 -28.12 -10.73
C GLY A 204 3.34 -26.97 -11.54
N GLN A 205 4.00 -26.60 -12.63
CA GLN A 205 3.51 -25.53 -13.51
C GLN A 205 2.21 -25.89 -14.24
N THR A 206 2.01 -27.16 -14.56
CA THR A 206 0.94 -27.62 -15.45
C THR A 206 -0.17 -28.36 -14.74
N GLY A 207 -0.02 -28.72 -13.47
CA GLY A 207 -1.05 -29.53 -12.82
C GLY A 207 -0.81 -29.82 -11.34
N VAL A 208 -1.76 -30.58 -10.80
CA VAL A 208 -1.75 -31.11 -9.44
C VAL A 208 -1.69 -32.64 -9.53
N THR A 209 -0.84 -33.24 -8.71
CA THR A 209 -0.67 -34.69 -8.64
C THR A 209 -0.82 -35.18 -7.21
N LEU A 210 -1.49 -36.29 -7.04
CA LEU A 210 -1.69 -36.97 -5.78
C LEU A 210 -0.78 -38.20 -5.71
N ILE A 211 -0.01 -38.32 -4.65
CA ILE A 211 0.92 -39.43 -4.39
C ILE A 211 0.45 -40.17 -3.14
N GLY A 212 0.31 -41.47 -3.21
CA GLY A 212 -0.09 -42.32 -2.09
C GLY A 212 1.08 -42.66 -1.17
N MET A 213 0.85 -42.63 0.14
CA MET A 213 1.84 -43.00 1.14
C MET A 213 1.44 -44.32 1.84
N PRO A 214 2.40 -45.16 2.27
CA PRO A 214 3.87 -44.97 2.24
C PRO A 214 4.55 -45.37 0.92
N GLY A 215 3.82 -45.84 -0.06
CA GLY A 215 4.41 -46.39 -1.30
C GLY A 215 5.04 -45.36 -2.23
N GLY A 216 4.82 -44.06 -2.01
CA GLY A 216 5.43 -42.97 -2.79
C GLY A 216 5.03 -42.92 -4.27
N ARG A 217 3.92 -43.60 -4.66
CA ARG A 217 3.48 -43.71 -6.06
C ARG A 217 2.35 -42.76 -6.41
N ILE A 218 2.35 -42.31 -7.65
CA ILE A 218 1.28 -41.46 -8.20
C ILE A 218 -0.05 -42.24 -8.20
N VAL A 219 -1.05 -41.67 -7.54
CA VAL A 219 -2.42 -42.17 -7.53
C VAL A 219 -3.21 -41.56 -8.69
N GLN A 220 -3.12 -40.24 -8.85
CA GLN A 220 -3.86 -39.48 -9.84
C GLN A 220 -3.17 -38.17 -10.18
N SER A 221 -3.37 -37.69 -11.40
CA SER A 221 -2.88 -36.37 -11.84
C SER A 221 -3.98 -35.62 -12.57
N PHE A 222 -4.01 -34.31 -12.34
CA PHE A 222 -4.87 -33.37 -13.05
C PHE A 222 -3.98 -32.32 -13.74
N SER A 223 -4.15 -32.17 -15.07
CA SER A 223 -3.46 -31.15 -15.84
C SER A 223 -4.40 -30.02 -16.23
N ALA A 224 -4.08 -28.80 -15.88
CA ALA A 224 -4.83 -27.63 -16.34
C ALA A 224 -4.57 -27.41 -17.83
N ARG A 225 -5.63 -27.53 -18.65
CA ARG A 225 -5.55 -27.18 -20.06
C ARG A 225 -5.77 -25.68 -20.22
N GLY A 226 -4.77 -24.94 -20.64
CA GLY A 226 -4.89 -23.50 -20.92
C GLY A 226 -3.60 -22.72 -20.63
N SER A 227 -3.58 -21.45 -20.97
CA SER A 227 -2.43 -20.54 -20.85
C SER A 227 -2.15 -20.04 -19.42
N SER A 228 -3.04 -20.33 -18.47
CA SER A 228 -2.86 -19.91 -17.07
C SER A 228 -2.28 -21.08 -16.27
N GLY A 229 -0.97 -21.05 -16.01
CA GLY A 229 -0.31 -22.01 -15.13
C GLY A 229 -0.92 -22.07 -13.73
N MET A 230 -0.64 -23.17 -13.00
CA MET A 230 -0.96 -23.28 -11.58
C MET A 230 -0.11 -22.31 -10.78
N ILE A 231 -0.73 -21.61 -9.84
CA ILE A 231 -0.07 -20.60 -9.00
C ILE A 231 0.22 -21.17 -7.62
N SER A 232 -0.77 -21.81 -6.98
CA SER A 232 -0.65 -22.34 -5.63
C SER A 232 -1.68 -23.44 -5.36
N VAL A 233 -1.52 -24.15 -4.23
CA VAL A 233 -2.42 -25.21 -3.77
C VAL A 233 -2.67 -25.10 -2.27
N ALA A 234 -3.92 -25.33 -1.85
CA ALA A 234 -4.29 -25.44 -0.45
C ALA A 234 -5.07 -26.73 -0.23
N ILE A 235 -4.94 -27.33 0.96
CA ILE A 235 -5.65 -28.55 1.36
C ILE A 235 -6.65 -28.20 2.44
N HIS A 236 -7.88 -28.73 2.31
CA HIS A 236 -8.91 -28.58 3.32
C HIS A 236 -8.43 -29.13 4.67
N PRO A 237 -8.66 -28.42 5.79
CA PRO A 237 -8.16 -28.81 7.11
C PRO A 237 -8.52 -30.23 7.55
N LYS A 238 -9.66 -30.74 7.10
CA LYS A 238 -10.08 -32.12 7.36
C LYS A 238 -9.61 -33.15 6.33
N GLY A 239 -8.81 -32.69 5.32
CA GLY A 239 -8.37 -33.61 4.26
C GLY A 239 -9.45 -34.02 3.26
N GLU A 240 -10.58 -33.33 3.20
CA GLU A 240 -11.69 -33.67 2.33
C GLU A 240 -11.48 -33.21 0.88
N GLN A 241 -10.82 -32.07 0.69
CA GLN A 241 -10.66 -31.43 -0.62
C GLN A 241 -9.28 -30.78 -0.79
N VAL A 242 -8.94 -30.56 -2.06
CA VAL A 242 -7.81 -29.75 -2.50
C VAL A 242 -8.34 -28.58 -3.33
N ALA A 243 -7.81 -27.40 -3.09
CA ALA A 243 -8.01 -26.21 -3.91
C ALA A 243 -6.75 -25.90 -4.70
N ALA A 244 -6.83 -25.89 -6.02
CA ALA A 244 -5.75 -25.50 -6.91
C ALA A 244 -6.05 -24.13 -7.53
N ILE A 245 -5.15 -23.19 -7.39
CA ILE A 245 -5.31 -21.80 -7.79
C ILE A 245 -4.66 -21.57 -9.15
N THR A 246 -5.42 -20.99 -10.07
CA THR A 246 -4.94 -20.53 -11.38
C THR A 246 -5.07 -19.02 -11.48
N GLY A 247 -4.65 -18.40 -12.59
CA GLY A 247 -4.75 -16.95 -12.79
C GLY A 247 -6.18 -16.37 -12.71
N ARG A 248 -7.22 -17.20 -12.74
CA ARG A 248 -8.62 -16.71 -12.76
C ARG A 248 -9.55 -17.43 -11.80
N SER A 249 -9.21 -18.64 -11.38
CA SER A 249 -10.15 -19.51 -10.67
C SER A 249 -9.46 -20.38 -9.63
N VAL A 250 -10.24 -20.80 -8.64
CA VAL A 250 -9.92 -21.89 -7.73
C VAL A 250 -10.64 -23.13 -8.25
N HIS A 251 -9.90 -24.21 -8.47
CA HIS A 251 -10.45 -25.51 -8.85
C HIS A 251 -10.46 -26.42 -7.62
N PHE A 252 -11.58 -27.00 -7.32
CA PHE A 252 -11.76 -27.89 -6.17
C PHE A 252 -11.75 -29.35 -6.60
N PHE A 253 -11.04 -30.18 -5.86
CA PHE A 253 -10.95 -31.62 -6.06
C PHE A 253 -11.25 -32.33 -4.76
N GLN A 254 -12.03 -33.42 -4.86
CA GLN A 254 -12.32 -34.29 -3.73
C GLN A 254 -11.18 -35.26 -3.47
N LEU A 255 -10.81 -35.45 -2.22
CA LEU A 255 -9.89 -36.50 -1.80
C LEU A 255 -10.72 -37.75 -1.36
N PRO A 256 -10.17 -38.98 -1.44
CA PRO A 256 -8.75 -39.29 -1.72
C PRO A 256 -8.40 -39.49 -3.21
N ASP A 257 -9.31 -39.29 -4.14
CA ASP A 257 -9.14 -39.70 -5.56
C ASP A 257 -8.86 -38.53 -6.51
N LEU A 258 -8.68 -37.31 -6.00
CA LEU A 258 -8.46 -36.08 -6.78
C LEU A 258 -9.56 -35.86 -7.85
N GLN A 259 -10.82 -36.20 -7.54
CA GLN A 259 -11.93 -35.99 -8.46
C GLN A 259 -12.34 -34.53 -8.53
N PRO A 260 -12.50 -33.94 -9.74
CA PRO A 260 -12.91 -32.55 -9.88
C PRO A 260 -14.34 -32.37 -9.35
N VAL A 261 -14.52 -31.40 -8.44
CA VAL A 261 -15.83 -31.04 -7.86
C VAL A 261 -16.42 -29.83 -8.56
N GLY A 262 -15.57 -28.87 -8.90
CA GLY A 262 -16.00 -27.63 -9.54
C GLY A 262 -14.90 -26.58 -9.56
N SER A 263 -15.26 -25.39 -10.05
CA SER A 263 -14.36 -24.24 -10.02
C SER A 263 -15.13 -22.95 -9.75
N GLU A 264 -14.50 -22.04 -9.05
CA GLU A 264 -15.05 -20.72 -8.72
C GLU A 264 -14.02 -19.62 -9.01
N LYS A 265 -14.49 -18.42 -9.37
CA LYS A 265 -13.60 -17.27 -9.52
C LYS A 265 -13.18 -16.74 -8.15
N HIS A 266 -11.90 -16.45 -7.95
CA HIS A 266 -11.42 -15.93 -6.66
C HIS A 266 -11.52 -14.40 -6.51
N GLY A 267 -11.81 -13.65 -7.55
CA GLY A 267 -11.97 -12.20 -7.47
C GLY A 267 -10.68 -11.37 -7.57
N ALA A 268 -9.50 -11.94 -7.29
CA ALA A 268 -8.23 -11.24 -7.51
C ALA A 268 -8.01 -11.01 -9.02
N ALA A 269 -7.69 -9.79 -9.40
CA ALA A 269 -7.35 -9.47 -10.80
C ALA A 269 -6.02 -10.12 -11.19
N GLU A 270 -5.05 -10.04 -10.28
CA GLU A 270 -3.72 -10.66 -10.39
C GLU A 270 -3.44 -11.44 -9.10
N PRO A 271 -3.67 -12.76 -9.07
CA PRO A 271 -3.43 -13.58 -7.90
C PRO A 271 -1.93 -13.83 -7.68
N THR A 272 -1.57 -13.95 -6.40
CA THR A 272 -0.23 -14.33 -5.96
C THR A 272 -0.18 -15.80 -5.52
N ALA A 273 1.01 -16.29 -5.18
CA ALA A 273 1.17 -17.64 -4.64
C ALA A 273 0.66 -17.79 -3.19
N ALA A 274 0.34 -16.69 -2.52
CA ALA A 274 -0.20 -16.71 -1.17
C ALA A 274 -1.62 -17.30 -1.18
N VAL A 275 -1.82 -18.37 -0.45
CA VAL A 275 -3.12 -19.03 -0.30
C VAL A 275 -3.26 -19.62 1.08
N LEU A 276 -4.43 -19.49 1.66
CA LEU A 276 -4.80 -20.16 2.91
C LEU A 276 -6.18 -20.80 2.78
N TRP A 277 -6.40 -21.84 3.55
CA TRP A 277 -7.71 -22.46 3.73
C TRP A 277 -8.02 -22.50 5.21
N ASP A 278 -8.86 -21.60 5.65
CA ASP A 278 -9.32 -21.51 7.04
C ASP A 278 -10.75 -22.06 7.20
N GLY A 279 -11.32 -21.95 8.39
CA GLY A 279 -12.70 -22.38 8.66
C GLY A 279 -13.79 -21.67 7.84
N ARG A 280 -13.43 -20.63 7.07
CA ARG A 280 -14.32 -19.83 6.22
C ARG A 280 -14.15 -20.13 4.73
N GLY A 281 -13.20 -20.97 4.36
CA GLY A 281 -12.90 -21.37 2.98
C GLY A 281 -11.54 -20.90 2.48
N VAL A 282 -11.35 -21.01 1.17
CA VAL A 282 -10.10 -20.63 0.50
C VAL A 282 -9.99 -19.10 0.39
N ALA A 283 -8.82 -18.56 0.65
CA ALA A 283 -8.47 -17.17 0.36
C ALA A 283 -7.19 -17.11 -0.47
N VAL A 284 -7.17 -16.24 -1.48
CA VAL A 284 -6.07 -16.08 -2.44
C VAL A 284 -5.53 -14.67 -2.33
N GLY A 285 -4.22 -14.52 -2.17
CA GLY A 285 -3.56 -13.21 -2.15
C GLY A 285 -3.61 -12.53 -3.51
N GLY A 286 -3.79 -11.21 -3.50
CA GLY A 286 -3.76 -10.38 -4.70
C GLY A 286 -2.58 -9.40 -4.71
N THR A 287 -2.20 -8.94 -5.89
CA THR A 287 -1.23 -7.85 -6.06
C THR A 287 -1.78 -6.51 -5.56
N ASP A 288 -3.07 -6.44 -5.29
CA ASP A 288 -3.77 -5.30 -4.70
C ASP A 288 -3.63 -5.22 -3.16
N GLY A 289 -2.88 -6.12 -2.54
CA GLY A 289 -2.69 -6.18 -1.09
C GLY A 289 -3.88 -6.77 -0.33
N MET A 290 -4.73 -7.55 -0.99
CA MET A 290 -5.93 -8.16 -0.39
C MET A 290 -5.93 -9.68 -0.48
N LEU A 291 -6.64 -10.32 0.47
CA LEU A 291 -7.02 -11.73 0.39
C LEU A 291 -8.41 -11.84 -0.22
N HIS A 292 -8.49 -12.50 -1.37
CA HIS A 292 -9.73 -12.70 -2.12
C HIS A 292 -10.30 -14.09 -1.87
N ARG A 293 -11.60 -14.16 -1.61
CA ARG A 293 -12.31 -15.45 -1.49
C ARG A 293 -13.19 -15.72 -2.71
N PRO A 294 -13.35 -16.98 -3.15
CA PRO A 294 -14.36 -17.32 -4.13
C PRO A 294 -15.72 -16.74 -3.76
N GLN A 295 -16.45 -16.22 -4.73
CA GLN A 295 -17.72 -15.47 -4.55
C GLN A 295 -17.59 -14.12 -3.84
N ALA A 296 -16.37 -13.65 -3.59
CA ALA A 296 -16.14 -12.30 -3.08
C ALA A 296 -16.60 -11.23 -4.09
N ARG A 297 -17.03 -10.09 -3.57
CA ARG A 297 -17.38 -8.94 -4.42
C ARG A 297 -16.14 -8.44 -5.16
N PRO A 298 -16.30 -7.95 -6.40
CA PRO A 298 -15.17 -7.40 -7.15
C PRO A 298 -14.54 -6.23 -6.38
N THR A 299 -13.23 -6.13 -6.44
CA THR A 299 -12.48 -4.99 -5.87
C THR A 299 -12.71 -3.74 -6.70
N LEU A 300 -12.58 -2.57 -6.07
CA LEU A 300 -12.54 -1.32 -6.81
C LEU A 300 -11.21 -1.21 -7.59
N PRO A 301 -11.20 -0.50 -8.72
CA PRO A 301 -9.96 -0.14 -9.40
C PRO A 301 -8.98 0.56 -8.45
N ALA A 302 -7.69 0.47 -8.75
CA ALA A 302 -6.66 1.15 -7.99
C ALA A 302 -6.90 2.67 -7.89
N VAL A 303 -6.43 3.30 -6.83
CA VAL A 303 -6.41 4.76 -6.73
C VAL A 303 -5.40 5.31 -7.74
N VAL A 304 -5.86 6.19 -8.61
CA VAL A 304 -5.01 6.83 -9.64
C VAL A 304 -4.28 8.03 -9.05
N CYS A 305 -4.99 8.88 -8.34
CA CYS A 305 -4.43 10.02 -7.63
C CYS A 305 -5.18 10.29 -6.32
N CYS A 306 -4.53 10.96 -5.40
CA CYS A 306 -5.15 11.40 -4.15
C CYS A 306 -4.68 12.79 -3.77
N GLY A 307 -5.44 13.43 -2.88
CA GLY A 307 -5.10 14.72 -2.30
C GLY A 307 -5.80 14.89 -0.94
N GLY A 308 -5.44 15.94 -0.21
CA GLY A 308 -6.07 16.16 1.07
C GLY A 308 -5.79 17.52 1.66
N PHE A 309 -6.63 17.92 2.61
CA PHE A 309 -6.48 19.12 3.41
C PHE A 309 -7.10 18.88 4.79
N GLY A 310 -6.28 18.89 5.84
CA GLY A 310 -6.70 18.68 7.22
C GLY A 310 -7.36 17.32 7.44
N ASP A 311 -8.63 17.32 7.79
CA ASP A 311 -9.42 16.11 8.02
C ASP A 311 -10.00 15.50 6.72
N HIS A 312 -9.87 16.19 5.59
CA HIS A 312 -10.47 15.79 4.33
C HIS A 312 -9.47 15.14 3.40
N ARG A 313 -9.87 14.01 2.77
CA ARG A 313 -9.10 13.28 1.78
C ARG A 313 -9.95 12.97 0.57
N VAL A 314 -9.33 12.95 -0.59
CA VAL A 314 -9.96 12.51 -1.84
C VAL A 314 -9.11 11.41 -2.48
N ALA A 315 -9.75 10.33 -2.87
CA ALA A 315 -9.18 9.26 -3.67
C ALA A 315 -9.93 9.17 -4.99
N VAL A 316 -9.21 9.20 -6.08
CA VAL A 316 -9.77 9.04 -7.42
C VAL A 316 -9.43 7.66 -7.93
N HIS A 317 -10.46 6.92 -8.27
CA HIS A 317 -10.40 5.67 -9.02
C HIS A 317 -10.65 5.98 -10.50
N GLU A 318 -10.66 4.97 -11.35
CA GLU A 318 -10.79 5.17 -12.79
C GLU A 318 -12.04 5.98 -13.19
N ASP A 319 -13.21 5.66 -12.63
CA ASP A 319 -14.50 6.29 -12.92
C ASP A 319 -15.22 6.82 -11.66
N ARG A 320 -14.55 6.82 -10.51
CA ARG A 320 -15.19 7.02 -9.22
C ARG A 320 -14.30 7.83 -8.29
N VAL A 321 -14.94 8.66 -7.48
CA VAL A 321 -14.28 9.46 -6.44
C VAL A 321 -14.80 9.07 -5.07
N ALA A 322 -13.89 8.78 -4.17
CA ALA A 322 -14.16 8.59 -2.75
C ALA A 322 -13.63 9.78 -1.97
N VAL A 323 -14.48 10.39 -1.15
CA VAL A 323 -14.15 11.51 -0.27
C VAL A 323 -14.23 11.05 1.18
N TRP A 324 -13.23 11.41 1.97
CA TRP A 324 -13.11 11.06 3.37
C TRP A 324 -13.14 12.30 4.26
N GLU A 325 -13.78 12.18 5.40
CA GLU A 325 -13.71 13.14 6.49
C GLU A 325 -13.21 12.39 7.72
N LYS A 326 -12.02 12.70 8.20
CA LYS A 326 -11.28 11.93 9.20
C LYS A 326 -11.10 10.47 8.72
N ASN A 327 -11.69 9.52 9.44
CA ASN A 327 -11.63 8.09 9.13
C ASN A 327 -12.87 7.60 8.38
N ARG A 328 -13.85 8.46 8.06
CA ARG A 328 -15.14 8.07 7.48
C ARG A 328 -15.24 8.48 6.02
N GLN A 329 -15.48 7.52 5.17
CA GLN A 329 -15.80 7.79 3.77
C GLN A 329 -17.22 8.33 3.64
N LYS A 330 -17.37 9.37 2.83
CA LYS A 330 -18.68 9.85 2.38
C LYS A 330 -19.14 8.97 1.20
N ARG A 331 -20.41 9.10 0.80
CA ARG A 331 -20.93 8.35 -0.35
C ARG A 331 -20.08 8.63 -1.59
N PRO A 332 -19.47 7.62 -2.21
CA PRO A 332 -18.68 7.81 -3.44
C PRO A 332 -19.59 8.25 -4.58
N PHE A 333 -19.02 8.98 -5.53
CA PHE A 333 -19.73 9.40 -6.73
C PHE A 333 -18.94 9.09 -7.99
N THR A 334 -19.64 8.96 -9.12
CA THR A 334 -19.02 8.70 -10.41
C THR A 334 -18.65 10.01 -11.10
N VAL A 335 -17.58 9.97 -11.88
CA VAL A 335 -17.10 11.08 -12.72
C VAL A 335 -17.06 10.64 -14.17
N LYS A 336 -17.16 11.58 -15.09
CA LYS A 336 -17.19 11.28 -16.52
C LYS A 336 -15.83 10.97 -17.11
N HIS A 337 -14.78 11.52 -16.52
CA HIS A 337 -13.41 11.45 -16.99
C HIS A 337 -12.50 10.95 -15.88
N ARG A 338 -11.46 10.22 -16.24
CA ARG A 338 -10.38 9.86 -15.34
C ARG A 338 -9.60 11.12 -14.99
N PHE A 339 -9.26 11.30 -13.70
CA PHE A 339 -8.45 12.42 -13.25
C PHE A 339 -7.00 11.98 -13.02
N VAL A 340 -6.07 12.84 -13.43
CA VAL A 340 -4.63 12.66 -13.16
C VAL A 340 -4.20 13.38 -11.88
N GLU A 341 -4.96 14.41 -11.47
CA GLU A 341 -4.78 15.11 -10.21
C GLU A 341 -6.14 15.50 -9.63
N ALA A 342 -6.30 15.41 -8.32
CA ALA A 342 -7.48 15.87 -7.62
C ALA A 342 -7.11 16.56 -6.31
N ARG A 343 -7.86 17.61 -5.96
CA ARG A 343 -7.70 18.37 -4.72
C ARG A 343 -9.04 18.60 -4.05
N ILE A 344 -9.00 18.75 -2.75
CA ILE A 344 -10.16 19.10 -1.94
C ILE A 344 -9.85 20.38 -1.17
N ASP A 345 -10.86 21.25 -1.00
CA ASP A 345 -10.71 22.47 -0.22
C ASP A 345 -10.65 22.16 1.28
N ARG A 346 -10.23 23.15 2.06
CA ARG A 346 -10.06 23.05 3.52
C ARG A 346 -11.31 22.57 4.25
N ASP A 347 -12.49 23.02 3.80
CA ASP A 347 -13.76 22.72 4.46
C ASP A 347 -14.42 21.43 3.96
N GLY A 348 -13.78 20.73 3.00
CA GLY A 348 -14.31 19.51 2.38
C GLY A 348 -15.61 19.75 1.59
N ARG A 349 -15.78 20.94 1.03
CA ARG A 349 -16.96 21.33 0.23
C ARG A 349 -16.75 21.13 -1.25
N LEU A 350 -15.54 21.46 -1.73
CA LEU A 350 -15.17 21.42 -3.13
C LEU A 350 -14.15 20.33 -3.41
N MET A 351 -14.37 19.59 -4.46
CA MET A 351 -13.37 18.76 -5.10
C MET A 351 -13.13 19.27 -6.52
N VAL A 352 -11.87 19.44 -6.87
CA VAL A 352 -11.45 19.85 -8.20
C VAL A 352 -10.58 18.74 -8.78
N GLY A 353 -10.95 18.25 -9.96
CA GLY A 353 -10.22 17.22 -10.69
C GLY A 353 -9.67 17.76 -12.02
N LEU A 354 -8.45 17.35 -12.36
CA LEU A 354 -7.84 17.55 -13.66
C LEU A 354 -8.02 16.27 -14.49
N PRO A 355 -8.87 16.29 -15.55
CA PRO A 355 -9.04 15.16 -16.43
C PRO A 355 -7.78 14.85 -17.26
N ASP A 356 -7.58 13.56 -17.58
CA ASP A 356 -6.53 13.10 -18.51
C ASP A 356 -6.82 13.51 -19.96
N SER A 357 -8.09 13.80 -20.29
CA SER A 357 -8.53 14.25 -21.61
C SER A 357 -8.15 15.69 -21.96
N GLY A 358 -7.67 16.47 -21.00
CA GLY A 358 -7.34 17.88 -21.20
C GLY A 358 -8.55 18.83 -21.36
N ASP A 359 -9.76 18.35 -21.03
CA ASP A 359 -11.02 19.11 -21.22
C ASP A 359 -11.23 20.26 -20.20
N GLY A 360 -10.20 20.65 -19.49
CA GLY A 360 -10.25 21.67 -18.44
C GLY A 360 -10.55 21.08 -17.06
N LEU A 361 -10.42 21.88 -16.01
CA LEU A 361 -10.69 21.45 -14.65
C LEU A 361 -12.19 21.20 -14.44
N GLN A 362 -12.52 20.13 -13.75
CA GLN A 362 -13.88 19.81 -13.33
C GLN A 362 -14.06 20.06 -11.85
N VAL A 363 -15.11 20.81 -11.49
CA VAL A 363 -15.41 21.21 -10.11
C VAL A 363 -16.68 20.53 -9.64
N TYR A 364 -16.58 19.87 -8.49
CA TYR A 364 -17.67 19.12 -7.86
C TYR A 364 -17.91 19.58 -6.43
N GLU A 365 -19.15 19.49 -6.00
CA GLU A 365 -19.49 19.54 -4.58
C GLU A 365 -19.07 18.20 -3.94
N ALA A 366 -18.05 18.23 -3.08
CA ALA A 366 -17.41 17.02 -2.58
C ALA A 366 -18.34 16.08 -1.78
N ARG A 367 -19.38 16.63 -1.12
CA ARG A 367 -20.32 15.83 -0.31
C ARG A 367 -21.36 15.08 -1.13
N SER A 368 -21.86 15.70 -2.19
CA SER A 368 -22.96 15.15 -3.01
C SER A 368 -22.49 14.54 -4.31
N GLY A 369 -21.27 14.86 -4.77
CA GLY A 369 -20.76 14.52 -6.08
C GLY A 369 -21.42 15.30 -7.22
N ARG A 370 -22.18 16.36 -6.89
CA ARG A 370 -22.82 17.20 -7.90
C ARG A 370 -21.76 17.97 -8.67
N HIS A 371 -21.72 17.78 -9.97
CA HIS A 371 -20.91 18.60 -10.87
C HIS A 371 -21.40 20.05 -10.83
N LEU A 372 -20.50 20.98 -10.58
CA LEU A 372 -20.82 22.40 -10.48
C LEU A 372 -20.57 23.12 -11.80
N PHE A 373 -19.35 23.04 -12.30
CA PHE A 373 -18.94 23.63 -13.58
C PHE A 373 -17.60 23.09 -14.07
N ASP A 374 -17.29 23.35 -15.35
CA ASP A 374 -15.99 23.11 -15.94
C ASP A 374 -15.21 24.44 -15.98
N ALA A 375 -14.04 24.48 -15.33
CA ALA A 375 -13.19 25.65 -15.29
C ALA A 375 -12.14 25.57 -16.41
N GLY A 376 -12.41 26.31 -17.50
CA GLY A 376 -11.42 26.66 -18.51
C GLY A 376 -11.05 25.56 -19.51
N ARG A 377 -11.68 25.58 -20.69
CA ARG A 377 -11.19 24.85 -21.87
C ARG A 377 -9.90 25.45 -22.47
N ASP A 378 -9.51 26.64 -22.04
CA ASP A 378 -8.30 27.36 -22.49
C ASP A 378 -7.08 27.05 -21.62
N THR A 379 -7.12 25.99 -20.81
CA THR A 379 -6.01 25.60 -19.92
C THR A 379 -4.89 24.94 -20.72
N ALA A 380 -3.66 25.01 -20.18
CA ALA A 380 -2.51 24.28 -20.71
C ALA A 380 -2.76 22.76 -20.66
N ASP A 381 -2.03 21.96 -21.44
CA ASP A 381 -2.15 20.49 -21.47
C ASP A 381 -2.00 19.85 -20.08
N THR A 382 -1.29 20.52 -19.16
CA THR A 382 -1.18 20.16 -17.74
C THR A 382 -1.29 21.41 -16.88
N PRO A 383 -2.50 21.96 -16.67
CA PRO A 383 -2.65 23.22 -15.96
C PRO A 383 -2.31 23.05 -14.48
N LYS A 384 -1.44 23.91 -13.98
CA LYS A 384 -1.31 24.10 -12.53
C LYS A 384 -2.63 24.71 -12.02
N PHE A 385 -3.14 24.20 -10.93
CA PHE A 385 -4.34 24.75 -10.29
C PHE A 385 -4.21 24.74 -8.77
N GLU A 386 -4.95 25.63 -8.13
CA GLU A 386 -5.02 25.75 -6.67
C GLU A 386 -6.48 25.86 -6.22
N VAL A 387 -6.76 25.37 -5.02
CA VAL A 387 -8.06 25.44 -4.39
C VAL A 387 -7.90 26.04 -3.00
N GLY A 388 -8.63 27.10 -2.72
CA GLY A 388 -8.59 27.74 -1.40
C GLY A 388 -9.97 28.31 -1.03
N GLY A 389 -10.58 27.80 0.05
CA GLY A 389 -11.93 28.16 0.42
C GLY A 389 -12.90 28.02 -0.77
N PRO A 390 -13.67 29.06 -1.12
CA PRO A 390 -14.62 29.02 -2.23
C PRO A 390 -14.00 29.32 -3.61
N ILE A 391 -12.69 29.42 -3.73
CA ILE A 391 -12.00 29.86 -4.94
C ILE A 391 -11.23 28.73 -5.59
N VAL A 392 -11.28 28.67 -6.91
CA VAL A 392 -10.46 27.80 -7.76
C VAL A 392 -9.65 28.69 -8.71
N ALA A 393 -8.35 28.53 -8.74
CA ALA A 393 -7.47 29.26 -9.66
C ALA A 393 -6.73 28.27 -10.57
N CYS A 394 -6.60 28.56 -11.86
CA CYS A 394 -5.92 27.70 -12.82
C CYS A 394 -5.08 28.52 -13.83
N ALA A 395 -3.93 27.94 -14.19
CA ALA A 395 -3.08 28.49 -15.24
C ALA A 395 -3.70 28.29 -16.63
N LEU A 396 -3.55 29.27 -17.50
CA LEU A 396 -3.99 29.23 -18.89
C LEU A 396 -2.86 28.78 -19.82
N ALA A 397 -3.18 28.17 -20.95
CA ALA A 397 -2.24 27.67 -21.97
C ALA A 397 -1.27 28.75 -22.49
N ARG A 398 -1.68 30.00 -22.49
CA ARG A 398 -0.88 31.13 -22.95
C ARG A 398 -0.13 31.91 -21.86
N GLY A 399 0.02 31.27 -20.67
CA GLY A 399 0.75 31.84 -19.54
C GLY A 399 -0.04 32.83 -18.68
N GLY A 400 -1.37 32.86 -18.80
CA GLY A 400 -2.25 33.63 -17.94
C GLY A 400 -2.75 32.83 -16.73
N LEU A 401 -3.48 33.51 -15.84
CA LEU A 401 -4.17 32.94 -14.69
C LEU A 401 -5.66 33.28 -14.74
N LYS A 402 -6.50 32.31 -14.46
CA LYS A 402 -7.95 32.49 -14.34
C LYS A 402 -8.41 31.92 -12.99
N TRP A 403 -9.33 32.59 -12.33
CA TRP A 403 -9.92 32.07 -11.11
C TRP A 403 -11.41 32.33 -11.04
N PHE A 404 -12.12 31.53 -10.24
CA PHE A 404 -13.56 31.43 -10.18
C PHE A 404 -14.03 31.33 -8.73
N ASP A 405 -15.24 31.83 -8.46
CA ASP A 405 -15.99 31.51 -7.25
C ASP A 405 -16.73 30.14 -7.39
N LEU A 406 -17.33 29.68 -6.30
CA LEU A 406 -18.16 28.45 -6.25
C LEU A 406 -19.29 28.37 -7.26
N LYS A 407 -19.75 29.49 -7.78
CA LYS A 407 -20.84 29.56 -8.76
C LYS A 407 -20.34 29.63 -10.19
N GLY A 408 -19.03 29.75 -10.39
CA GLY A 408 -18.42 29.97 -11.71
C GLY A 408 -18.76 31.33 -12.33
N ASN A 409 -19.40 32.23 -11.55
CA ASN A 409 -19.95 33.47 -12.07
C ASN A 409 -18.94 34.63 -12.04
N ASN A 410 -18.06 34.66 -11.04
CA ASN A 410 -17.02 35.68 -10.95
C ASN A 410 -15.76 35.12 -11.58
N GLN A 411 -15.43 35.60 -12.75
CA GLN A 411 -14.25 35.18 -13.50
C GLN A 411 -13.30 36.35 -13.63
N PHE A 412 -12.14 36.20 -13.01
CA PHE A 412 -11.04 37.13 -13.21
C PHE A 412 -9.95 36.49 -14.05
N VAL A 413 -9.33 37.26 -14.88
CA VAL A 413 -8.23 36.80 -15.77
C VAL A 413 -7.07 37.77 -15.67
N LEU A 414 -5.91 37.21 -15.32
CA LEU A 414 -4.63 37.91 -15.54
C LEU A 414 -3.99 37.36 -16.82
N PRO A 415 -3.55 38.24 -17.73
CA PRO A 415 -2.95 37.80 -19.00
C PRO A 415 -1.56 37.18 -18.84
N TRP A 416 -1.00 37.24 -17.65
CA TRP A 416 0.32 36.74 -17.29
C TRP A 416 0.30 36.13 -15.88
N VAL A 417 1.10 35.11 -15.66
CA VAL A 417 1.43 34.58 -14.34
C VAL A 417 2.73 33.78 -14.42
N GLY A 418 3.61 33.95 -13.42
CA GLY A 418 4.74 33.05 -13.22
C GLY A 418 4.35 31.92 -12.29
N ALA A 419 4.46 32.14 -10.98
CA ALA A 419 3.92 31.25 -9.96
C ALA A 419 2.65 31.84 -9.36
N PHE A 420 1.77 30.99 -8.82
CA PHE A 420 0.60 31.43 -8.07
C PHE A 420 0.25 30.42 -6.97
N THR A 421 -0.45 30.89 -5.95
CA THR A 421 -0.96 30.09 -4.84
C THR A 421 -2.19 30.75 -4.23
N LEU A 422 -3.09 29.94 -3.67
CA LEU A 422 -4.23 30.42 -2.87
C LEU A 422 -3.99 30.13 -1.39
N SER A 423 -4.36 31.07 -0.52
CA SER A 423 -4.44 30.79 0.90
C SER A 423 -5.52 29.73 1.15
N GLY A 424 -5.34 28.86 2.16
CA GLY A 424 -6.29 27.78 2.46
C GLY A 424 -7.73 28.27 2.71
N SER A 425 -7.90 29.51 3.19
CA SER A 425 -9.21 30.18 3.36
C SER A 425 -9.77 30.76 2.04
N GLY A 426 -8.96 30.89 1.00
CA GLY A 426 -9.33 31.63 -0.22
C GLY A 426 -9.38 33.15 -0.05
N THR A 427 -8.79 33.68 1.02
CA THR A 427 -8.77 35.13 1.28
C THR A 427 -7.75 35.88 0.42
N TRP A 428 -6.65 35.21 0.10
CA TRP A 428 -5.54 35.78 -0.65
C TRP A 428 -5.15 34.91 -1.83
N LEU A 429 -4.84 35.57 -2.94
CA LEU A 429 -4.26 34.98 -4.12
C LEU A 429 -2.87 35.62 -4.34
N GLY A 430 -1.81 34.84 -4.09
CA GLY A 430 -0.45 35.23 -4.39
C GLY A 430 -0.14 34.96 -5.87
N VAL A 431 0.46 35.93 -6.56
CA VAL A 431 0.87 35.79 -7.96
C VAL A 431 2.24 36.43 -8.19
N THR A 432 3.01 35.87 -9.11
CA THR A 432 4.26 36.50 -9.54
C THR A 432 4.11 37.13 -10.93
N THR A 433 4.60 38.35 -11.08
CA THR A 433 4.67 39.04 -12.38
C THR A 433 5.76 38.41 -13.27
N PRO A 434 5.76 38.65 -14.59
CA PRO A 434 6.84 38.24 -15.48
C PRO A 434 8.23 38.75 -15.08
N LYS A 435 8.28 39.85 -14.29
CA LYS A 435 9.52 40.41 -13.73
C LYS A 435 9.92 39.78 -12.39
N GLY A 436 9.20 38.73 -11.92
CA GLY A 436 9.47 38.07 -10.65
C GLY A 436 8.94 38.80 -9.41
N GLN A 437 8.24 39.94 -9.56
CA GLN A 437 7.64 40.63 -8.42
C GLN A 437 6.42 39.90 -7.92
N ILE A 438 6.23 39.84 -6.61
CA ILE A 438 5.09 39.20 -5.96
C ILE A 438 3.98 40.21 -5.76
N LYS A 439 2.75 39.82 -6.06
CA LYS A 439 1.53 40.54 -5.72
C LYS A 439 0.60 39.62 -4.92
N ILE A 440 -0.11 40.22 -3.95
CA ILE A 440 -1.10 39.53 -3.16
C ILE A 440 -2.45 40.20 -3.41
N LEU A 441 -3.35 39.45 -4.06
CA LEU A 441 -4.66 39.94 -4.51
C LEU A 441 -5.77 39.42 -3.61
N ASP A 442 -6.83 40.21 -3.49
CA ASP A 442 -8.13 39.71 -3.04
C ASP A 442 -8.80 38.98 -4.21
N PRO A 443 -9.00 37.66 -4.13
CA PRO A 443 -9.59 36.91 -5.24
C PRO A 443 -11.06 37.22 -5.51
N THR A 444 -11.75 37.94 -4.62
CA THR A 444 -13.15 38.33 -4.81
C THR A 444 -13.28 39.65 -5.59
N THR A 445 -12.32 40.54 -5.49
CA THR A 445 -12.31 41.83 -6.19
C THR A 445 -11.29 41.87 -7.34
N GLY A 446 -10.26 41.04 -7.28
CA GLY A 446 -9.13 41.06 -8.23
C GLY A 446 -8.15 42.20 -7.97
N GLU A 447 -8.34 42.98 -6.91
CA GLU A 447 -7.47 44.12 -6.54
C GLU A 447 -6.33 43.68 -5.60
N ASP A 448 -5.32 44.54 -5.47
CA ASP A 448 -4.20 44.34 -4.54
C ASP A 448 -4.73 44.32 -3.10
N ALA A 449 -4.69 43.17 -2.42
CA ALA A 449 -5.12 43.00 -1.04
C ALA A 449 -4.10 43.51 -0.04
N LEU A 450 -2.81 43.31 -0.33
CA LEU A 450 -1.67 43.72 0.47
C LEU A 450 -0.65 44.45 -0.38
N PRO A 451 0.16 45.38 0.22
CA PRO A 451 1.31 45.96 -0.45
C PRO A 451 2.25 44.87 -0.97
N PRO A 452 2.86 45.07 -2.16
CA PRO A 452 3.84 44.14 -2.69
C PRO A 452 4.98 43.92 -1.69
N PRO A 453 5.30 42.64 -1.34
CA PRO A 453 6.46 42.36 -0.48
C PRO A 453 7.76 42.84 -1.12
N THR A 454 8.71 43.28 -0.30
CA THR A 454 10.05 43.65 -0.76
C THR A 454 10.74 42.39 -1.32
N PRO A 455 11.27 42.41 -2.55
CA PRO A 455 11.97 41.25 -3.11
C PRO A 455 13.13 40.80 -2.22
N LEU A 456 13.23 39.45 -1.95
CA LEU A 456 14.36 38.86 -1.23
C LEU A 456 15.61 38.73 -2.09
N ALA A 457 15.43 38.44 -3.38
CA ALA A 457 16.54 38.09 -4.28
C ALA A 457 16.47 38.82 -5.60
N GLU A 458 17.64 38.91 -6.24
CA GLU A 458 17.78 39.38 -7.62
C GLU A 458 17.20 38.40 -8.66
N PHE A 459 16.85 37.18 -8.23
CA PHE A 459 16.41 36.10 -9.10
C PHE A 459 14.89 35.96 -9.15
N PRO A 460 14.34 35.51 -10.31
CA PRO A 460 12.90 35.36 -10.47
C PRO A 460 12.34 34.30 -9.52
N THR A 461 11.21 34.61 -8.92
CA THR A 461 10.44 33.66 -8.09
C THR A 461 9.91 32.50 -8.93
N ARG A 462 10.20 31.26 -8.53
CA ARG A 462 9.76 30.04 -9.19
C ARG A 462 8.49 29.48 -8.59
N GLN A 463 8.36 29.51 -7.26
CA GLN A 463 7.18 29.05 -6.55
C GLN A 463 6.87 29.92 -5.34
N ILE A 464 5.59 29.96 -4.98
CA ILE A 464 5.11 30.63 -3.77
C ILE A 464 4.09 29.70 -3.08
N ALA A 465 4.01 29.75 -1.75
CA ALA A 465 3.02 29.06 -0.96
C ALA A 465 2.63 29.88 0.28
N PHE A 466 1.34 29.98 0.58
CA PHE A 466 0.91 30.52 1.87
C PHE A 466 1.06 29.46 2.96
N VAL A 467 1.42 29.90 4.15
CA VAL A 467 1.34 29.07 5.35
C VAL A 467 -0.10 29.07 5.84
N ASN A 468 -0.66 27.88 6.03
CA ASN A 468 -2.05 27.75 6.43
C ASN A 468 -2.27 28.28 7.86
N ARG A 469 -3.38 29.04 8.07
CA ARG A 469 -3.77 29.70 9.34
C ARG A 469 -2.82 30.77 9.88
N ARG A 470 -1.85 31.21 9.09
CA ARG A 470 -0.96 32.32 9.41
C ARG A 470 -0.85 33.28 8.23
N PRO A 471 -0.63 34.55 8.49
CA PRO A 471 -0.35 35.51 7.42
C PRO A 471 1.12 35.45 6.98
N ASP A 472 1.59 34.25 6.66
CA ASP A 472 2.96 33.99 6.25
C ASP A 472 2.98 33.45 4.82
N MET A 473 4.02 33.77 4.07
CA MET A 473 4.23 33.28 2.72
C MET A 473 5.66 32.77 2.55
N LEU A 474 5.79 31.64 1.89
CA LEU A 474 7.05 31.06 1.46
C LEU A 474 7.28 31.36 -0.01
N VAL A 475 8.51 31.60 -0.37
CA VAL A 475 8.95 31.91 -1.73
C VAL A 475 10.16 31.06 -2.06
N LEU A 476 10.13 30.42 -3.21
CA LEU A 476 11.27 29.71 -3.76
C LEU A 476 11.71 30.40 -5.05
N ASP A 477 12.94 30.81 -5.13
CA ASP A 477 13.48 31.45 -6.32
C ASP A 477 13.99 30.43 -7.37
N SER A 478 14.49 30.93 -8.50
CA SER A 478 14.98 30.08 -9.59
C SER A 478 16.34 29.43 -9.29
N GLN A 479 17.05 29.86 -8.26
CA GLN A 479 18.32 29.28 -7.80
C GLN A 479 18.12 28.20 -6.73
N GLY A 480 16.91 28.08 -6.17
CA GLY A 480 16.61 27.12 -5.10
C GLY A 480 16.67 27.71 -3.69
N VAL A 481 16.75 29.03 -3.57
CA VAL A 481 16.72 29.70 -2.27
C VAL A 481 15.29 29.79 -1.77
N LEU A 482 15.04 29.23 -0.60
CA LEU A 482 13.78 29.32 0.11
C LEU A 482 13.77 30.57 1.00
N GLY A 483 12.80 31.44 0.77
CA GLY A 483 12.56 32.64 1.54
C GLY A 483 11.23 32.61 2.29
N HIS A 484 11.14 33.35 3.38
CA HIS A 484 9.94 33.48 4.21
C HIS A 484 9.57 34.94 4.43
N TYR A 485 8.29 35.26 4.25
CA TYR A 485 7.69 36.57 4.52
C TYR A 485 6.63 36.44 5.63
N ASP A 486 6.77 37.25 6.66
CA ASP A 486 5.69 37.52 7.62
C ASP A 486 4.82 38.65 7.08
N LEU A 487 3.55 38.36 6.81
CA LEU A 487 2.59 39.32 6.26
C LEU A 487 1.71 39.98 7.35
N THR A 488 2.01 39.76 8.65
CA THR A 488 1.17 40.24 9.75
C THR A 488 1.03 41.75 9.73
N ASP A 489 2.15 42.48 9.65
CA ASP A 489 2.16 43.97 9.59
C ASP A 489 1.56 44.49 8.28
N SER A 490 1.79 43.78 7.17
CA SER A 490 1.18 44.13 5.89
C SER A 490 -0.34 44.02 5.90
N ALA A 491 -0.88 43.02 6.63
CA ALA A 491 -2.32 42.85 6.76
C ALA A 491 -2.97 43.91 7.67
N THR A 492 -2.26 44.37 8.69
CA THR A 492 -2.76 45.35 9.66
C THR A 492 -2.46 46.80 9.26
N ASP A 493 -1.20 47.11 8.99
CA ASP A 493 -0.71 48.47 8.85
C ASP A 493 -0.44 48.89 7.39
N LYS A 494 -0.68 47.97 6.43
CA LYS A 494 -0.44 48.19 4.99
C LYS A 494 1.03 48.54 4.65
N THR A 495 1.97 48.05 5.47
CA THR A 495 3.41 48.18 5.17
C THR A 495 3.92 47.01 4.32
N PRO A 496 4.85 47.22 3.38
CA PRO A 496 5.45 46.13 2.62
C PRO A 496 6.15 45.13 3.55
N ALA A 497 5.86 43.84 3.39
CA ALA A 497 6.54 42.79 4.14
C ALA A 497 8.00 42.66 3.70
N VAL A 498 8.91 42.43 4.65
CA VAL A 498 10.33 42.17 4.40
C VAL A 498 10.57 40.68 4.59
N GLY A 499 11.11 40.04 3.57
CA GLY A 499 11.45 38.64 3.61
C GLY A 499 12.81 38.37 4.24
N ARG A 500 13.04 37.11 4.58
CA ARG A 500 14.33 36.58 4.99
C ARG A 500 14.62 35.27 4.25
N ASP A 501 15.87 35.07 3.82
CA ASP A 501 16.30 33.80 3.28
C ASP A 501 16.35 32.74 4.40
N ILE A 502 15.87 31.54 4.10
CA ILE A 502 15.83 30.43 5.04
C ILE A 502 16.93 29.42 4.72
N LEU A 503 16.96 28.93 3.48
CA LEU A 503 17.83 27.84 3.08
C LEU A 503 18.08 27.87 1.57
N ASP A 504 19.32 27.57 1.17
CA ASP A 504 19.68 27.27 -0.22
C ASP A 504 19.68 25.75 -0.40
N LEU A 505 18.75 25.25 -1.20
CA LEU A 505 18.51 23.83 -1.35
C LEU A 505 19.31 23.20 -2.50
N ASN A 506 19.73 24.01 -3.47
CA ASN A 506 20.45 23.56 -4.66
C ASN A 506 19.85 22.31 -5.36
N VAL A 507 18.53 22.12 -5.26
CA VAL A 507 17.76 21.01 -5.84
C VAL A 507 16.55 21.55 -6.62
N PRO A 508 16.13 20.87 -7.71
CA PRO A 508 15.03 21.33 -8.55
C PRO A 508 13.67 20.98 -7.91
N VAL A 509 13.24 21.76 -6.93
CA VAL A 509 11.93 21.61 -6.27
C VAL A 509 10.80 21.79 -7.28
N ASP A 510 9.88 20.82 -7.34
CA ASP A 510 8.70 20.86 -8.19
C ASP A 510 7.43 21.31 -7.44
N ARG A 511 7.42 21.21 -6.11
CA ARG A 511 6.29 21.64 -5.27
C ARG A 511 6.73 22.14 -3.90
N LEU A 512 6.06 23.20 -3.44
CA LEU A 512 6.28 23.85 -2.14
C LEU A 512 4.97 23.92 -1.36
N TRP A 513 4.99 23.59 -0.07
CA TRP A 513 3.89 23.74 0.87
C TRP A 513 4.33 24.44 2.15
N GLY A 514 3.50 25.34 2.65
CA GLY A 514 3.60 25.88 4.01
C GLY A 514 2.71 25.07 4.93
N ILE A 515 3.28 24.47 5.98
CA ILE A 515 2.54 23.64 6.94
C ILE A 515 1.90 24.52 8.02
N THR A 516 0.69 24.18 8.41
CA THR A 516 -0.08 24.90 9.46
C THR A 516 0.75 25.06 10.74
N GLY A 517 0.65 26.26 11.33
CA GLY A 517 1.45 26.62 12.50
C GLY A 517 2.72 27.39 12.16
N GLY A 518 3.14 27.43 10.88
CA GLY A 518 4.25 28.25 10.41
C GLY A 518 5.62 27.80 10.90
N GLN A 519 5.72 26.55 11.38
CA GLN A 519 6.99 26.00 11.83
C GLN A 519 7.75 25.31 10.70
N PHE A 520 7.02 24.66 9.77
CA PHE A 520 7.64 23.84 8.74
C PHE A 520 7.23 24.26 7.34
N ALA A 521 8.16 24.11 6.39
CA ALA A 521 7.92 24.03 4.97
C ALA A 521 8.14 22.60 4.50
N ALA A 522 7.34 22.12 3.54
CA ALA A 522 7.59 20.88 2.84
C ALA A 522 7.89 21.16 1.37
N LEU A 523 8.90 20.52 0.82
CA LEU A 523 9.36 20.69 -0.54
C LEU A 523 9.50 19.32 -1.20
N ARG A 524 8.89 19.14 -2.36
CA ARG A 524 9.00 17.91 -3.14
C ARG A 524 9.90 18.15 -4.34
N PHE A 525 10.71 17.17 -4.66
CA PHE A 525 11.46 17.10 -5.91
C PHE A 525 11.39 15.70 -6.51
N GLN A 526 11.41 15.66 -7.84
CA GLN A 526 11.36 14.44 -8.61
C GLN A 526 12.75 13.82 -8.73
N GLU A 527 12.82 12.50 -8.70
CA GLU A 527 13.99 11.71 -9.03
C GLU A 527 13.78 11.00 -10.38
N PRO A 528 14.04 11.68 -11.51
CA PRO A 528 13.61 11.18 -12.82
C PRO A 528 14.20 9.82 -13.18
N GLN A 529 15.42 9.50 -12.71
CA GLN A 529 16.07 8.22 -12.98
C GLN A 529 15.44 7.06 -12.21
N ALA A 530 14.94 7.31 -11.00
CA ALA A 530 14.27 6.32 -10.15
C ALA A 530 12.76 6.25 -10.43
N GLY A 531 12.17 7.27 -11.07
CA GLY A 531 10.72 7.38 -11.24
C GLY A 531 9.98 7.62 -9.92
N THR A 532 10.68 8.15 -8.92
CA THR A 532 10.18 8.43 -7.57
C THR A 532 10.26 9.91 -7.25
N ALA A 533 9.76 10.29 -6.09
CA ALA A 533 9.88 11.63 -5.53
C ALA A 533 10.43 11.57 -4.11
N THR A 534 11.04 12.65 -3.69
CA THR A 534 11.48 12.88 -2.31
C THR A 534 10.79 14.13 -1.77
N VAL A 535 10.38 14.10 -0.52
CA VAL A 535 9.85 15.25 0.23
C VAL A 535 10.80 15.55 1.37
N ILE A 536 11.26 16.80 1.45
CA ILE A 536 12.04 17.30 2.58
C ILE A 536 11.19 18.25 3.42
N TYR A 537 11.40 18.23 4.72
CA TYR A 537 10.78 19.16 5.67
C TYR A 537 11.86 20.07 6.26
N VAL A 538 11.60 21.36 6.21
CA VAL A 538 12.49 22.41 6.72
C VAL A 538 11.83 23.10 7.91
N ASP A 539 12.51 23.15 9.05
CA ASP A 539 12.08 23.98 10.18
C ASP A 539 12.43 25.44 9.87
N LEU A 540 11.40 26.29 9.76
CA LEU A 540 11.55 27.70 9.39
C LEU A 540 12.21 28.55 10.52
N ARG A 541 12.26 28.05 11.73
CA ARG A 541 12.88 28.72 12.87
C ARG A 541 14.37 28.42 12.96
N THR A 542 14.74 27.13 12.88
CA THR A 542 16.15 26.70 12.94
C THR A 542 16.87 26.82 11.61
N GLN A 543 16.11 26.90 10.51
CA GLN A 543 16.61 26.96 9.13
C GLN A 543 17.33 25.66 8.72
N GLU A 544 16.90 24.53 9.25
CA GLU A 544 17.51 23.23 9.00
C GLU A 544 16.50 22.25 8.39
N VAL A 545 17.01 21.30 7.60
CA VAL A 545 16.24 20.15 7.15
C VAL A 545 16.08 19.20 8.33
N VAL A 546 14.83 18.95 8.72
CA VAL A 546 14.50 18.09 9.87
C VAL A 546 14.13 16.68 9.47
N SER A 547 13.71 16.48 8.23
CA SER A 547 13.33 15.16 7.72
C SER A 547 13.41 15.11 6.20
N GLU A 548 13.75 13.93 5.69
CA GLU A 548 13.77 13.58 4.28
C GLU A 548 13.08 12.23 4.09
N VAL A 549 12.06 12.18 3.22
CA VAL A 549 11.30 10.97 2.90
C VAL A 549 11.42 10.71 1.41
N SER A 550 12.20 9.69 1.05
CA SER A 550 12.49 9.30 -0.33
C SER A 550 11.68 8.08 -0.78
N GLY A 551 11.73 7.76 -2.08
CA GLY A 551 11.05 6.59 -2.64
C GLY A 551 9.53 6.74 -2.76
N LEU A 552 9.00 7.95 -2.66
CA LEU A 552 7.59 8.25 -2.81
C LEU A 552 7.14 8.18 -4.27
N LEU A 553 5.85 8.01 -4.51
CA LEU A 553 5.29 8.14 -5.85
C LEU A 553 5.46 9.58 -6.37
N PRO A 554 5.68 9.78 -7.70
CA PRO A 554 5.96 11.10 -8.28
C PRO A 554 4.87 12.16 -8.02
N TYR A 555 3.65 11.72 -7.74
CA TYR A 555 2.49 12.56 -7.46
C TYR A 555 2.08 12.55 -5.98
N ALA A 556 2.96 12.10 -5.06
CA ALA A 556 2.73 12.20 -3.63
C ALA A 556 2.39 13.63 -3.22
N TRP A 557 1.37 13.78 -2.39
CA TRP A 557 0.83 15.05 -1.94
C TRP A 557 1.17 15.27 -0.47
N VAL A 558 1.53 16.51 -0.09
CA VAL A 558 1.67 16.88 1.32
C VAL A 558 0.43 17.65 1.75
N ASP A 559 -0.19 17.19 2.81
CA ASP A 559 -1.31 17.90 3.44
C ASP A 559 -0.83 19.18 4.12
N PRO A 560 -1.25 20.36 3.67
CA PRO A 560 -0.75 21.62 4.23
C PRO A 560 -1.18 21.87 5.70
N GLU A 561 -2.18 21.16 6.20
CA GLU A 561 -2.63 21.30 7.59
C GLU A 561 -1.86 20.42 8.56
N THR A 562 -1.60 19.19 8.20
CA THR A 562 -0.99 18.19 9.10
C THR A 562 0.47 17.91 8.81
N GLY A 563 0.95 18.23 7.61
CA GLY A 563 2.27 17.83 7.12
C GLY A 563 2.37 16.36 6.74
N ALA A 564 1.27 15.61 6.72
CA ALA A 564 1.26 14.22 6.34
C ALA A 564 1.44 14.05 4.82
N ILE A 565 2.17 13.01 4.41
CA ILE A 565 2.34 12.65 3.00
C ILE A 565 1.21 11.69 2.62
N LEU A 566 0.51 11.99 1.54
CA LEU A 566 -0.56 11.18 0.97
C LEU A 566 -0.13 10.62 -0.37
N GLN A 567 -0.28 9.33 -0.57
CA GLN A 567 -0.06 8.71 -1.86
C GLN A 567 -1.03 7.56 -2.10
N PRO A 568 -1.37 7.25 -3.37
CA PRO A 568 -2.09 6.04 -3.70
C PRO A 568 -1.36 4.79 -3.21
N ALA A 569 -2.12 3.87 -2.66
CA ALA A 569 -1.65 2.56 -2.27
C ALA A 569 -2.42 1.47 -3.02
N ARG A 570 -1.88 0.27 -3.05
CA ARG A 570 -2.54 -0.88 -3.67
C ARG A 570 -3.87 -1.19 -2.97
N GLY A 571 -4.77 -1.85 -3.68
CA GLY A 571 -6.07 -2.27 -3.13
C GLY A 571 -7.04 -1.13 -2.88
N SER A 572 -7.10 -0.12 -3.77
CA SER A 572 -8.06 0.98 -3.70
C SER A 572 -7.91 1.86 -2.45
N ALA A 573 -6.67 2.10 -2.02
CA ALA A 573 -6.37 2.80 -0.77
C ALA A 573 -5.56 4.09 -0.96
N ILE A 574 -5.64 4.98 0.03
CA ILE A 574 -4.69 6.07 0.28
C ILE A 574 -3.79 5.63 1.43
N LEU A 575 -2.49 5.66 1.22
CA LEU A 575 -1.49 5.57 2.28
C LEU A 575 -1.17 6.96 2.80
N GLU A 576 -1.21 7.13 4.10
CA GLU A 576 -0.81 8.35 4.80
C GLU A 576 0.43 8.07 5.63
N LEU A 577 1.50 8.82 5.38
CA LEU A 577 2.75 8.77 6.12
C LEU A 577 2.90 10.05 6.95
N ASP A 578 3.53 9.95 8.10
CA ASP A 578 3.95 11.15 8.84
C ASP A 578 5.16 11.84 8.17
N MET A 579 5.58 12.97 8.70
CA MET A 579 6.72 13.72 8.17
C MET A 579 8.07 12.98 8.24
N TYR A 580 8.14 11.85 8.91
CA TYR A 580 9.32 10.98 8.99
C TYR A 580 9.21 9.75 8.09
N GLY A 581 8.16 9.67 7.27
CA GLY A 581 7.91 8.55 6.36
C GLY A 581 7.30 7.32 7.01
N LYS A 582 6.91 7.40 8.29
CA LYS A 582 6.28 6.30 8.99
C LYS A 582 4.79 6.27 8.67
N GLU A 583 4.27 5.07 8.40
CA GLU A 583 2.85 4.88 8.18
C GLU A 583 2.04 5.35 9.39
N SER A 584 1.09 6.24 9.14
CA SER A 584 0.16 6.74 10.15
C SER A 584 -1.24 6.16 9.94
N ARG A 585 -1.67 6.00 8.69
CA ARG A 585 -3.02 5.56 8.37
C ARG A 585 -3.13 5.04 6.94
N VAL A 586 -4.03 4.06 6.73
CA VAL A 586 -4.48 3.61 5.41
C VAL A 586 -6.00 3.79 5.33
N LEU A 587 -6.47 4.50 4.33
CA LEU A 587 -7.90 4.69 4.04
C LEU A 587 -8.24 3.89 2.80
N ARG A 588 -9.10 2.89 2.91
CA ARG A 588 -9.46 1.99 1.82
C ARG A 588 -10.95 2.10 1.48
N ALA A 589 -11.23 2.42 0.22
CA ALA A 589 -12.58 2.36 -0.33
C ALA A 589 -12.88 0.92 -0.79
N LEU A 590 -14.14 0.50 -0.58
CA LEU A 590 -14.64 -0.81 -0.91
C LEU A 590 -15.82 -0.71 -1.89
N PRO A 591 -16.22 -1.82 -2.57
CA PRO A 591 -17.42 -1.83 -3.41
C PRO A 591 -18.67 -1.36 -2.66
N GLU A 592 -19.65 -0.87 -3.42
CA GLU A 592 -20.96 -0.40 -2.90
C GLU A 592 -20.89 0.79 -1.91
N GLY A 593 -19.75 1.48 -1.88
CA GLY A 593 -19.56 2.63 -1.00
C GLY A 593 -19.16 2.28 0.43
N GLU A 594 -18.84 1.03 0.67
CA GLU A 594 -18.25 0.56 1.91
C GLU A 594 -16.80 1.05 2.06
N TRP A 595 -16.28 1.02 3.28
CA TRP A 595 -14.93 1.52 3.54
C TRP A 595 -14.36 1.01 4.87
N VAL A 596 -13.04 1.08 4.97
CA VAL A 596 -12.29 0.79 6.20
C VAL A 596 -11.08 1.70 6.33
N ALA A 597 -10.79 2.13 7.56
CA ALA A 597 -9.62 2.90 7.93
C ALA A 597 -8.75 2.09 8.89
N PHE A 598 -7.46 2.00 8.60
CA PHE A 598 -6.46 1.30 9.40
C PHE A 598 -5.43 2.25 9.99
N ALA A 599 -4.84 1.88 11.13
CA ALA A 599 -3.57 2.37 11.63
C ALA A 599 -2.62 1.17 11.83
N PRO A 600 -1.33 1.39 12.08
CA PRO A 600 -0.37 0.30 12.34
C PRO A 600 -0.76 -0.65 13.47
N LYS A 601 -1.66 -0.23 14.35
CA LYS A 601 -2.17 -1.03 15.48
C LYS A 601 -3.52 -1.70 15.22
N GLY A 602 -4.08 -1.62 14.00
CA GLY A 602 -5.34 -2.26 13.64
C GLY A 602 -6.39 -1.30 13.05
N VAL A 603 -7.65 -1.75 13.02
CA VAL A 603 -8.77 -0.98 12.45
C VAL A 603 -9.11 0.22 13.32
N LEU A 604 -9.10 1.43 12.73
CA LEU A 604 -9.53 2.65 13.37
C LEU A 604 -11.05 2.84 13.28
N ASP A 605 -11.60 2.62 12.09
CA ASP A 605 -13.03 2.81 11.80
C ASP A 605 -13.43 2.04 10.52
N ALA A 606 -14.72 1.74 10.37
CA ALA A 606 -15.26 1.06 9.20
C ALA A 606 -16.76 1.38 9.04
N SER A 607 -17.32 1.14 7.84
CA SER A 607 -18.75 1.25 7.59
C SER A 607 -19.54 0.17 8.36
N ASP A 608 -20.83 0.42 8.64
CA ASP A 608 -21.66 -0.46 9.49
C ASP A 608 -21.82 -1.87 8.91
N SER A 609 -21.88 -2.00 7.58
CA SER A 609 -21.97 -3.29 6.89
C SER A 609 -20.66 -4.07 6.93
N VAL A 610 -19.54 -3.36 7.01
CA VAL A 610 -18.21 -3.95 7.14
C VAL A 610 -17.96 -4.42 8.58
N ARG A 611 -18.54 -3.75 9.58
CA ARG A 611 -18.46 -4.14 11.00
C ARG A 611 -19.32 -5.37 11.37
N LYS A 612 -20.38 -5.64 10.60
CA LYS A 612 -21.28 -6.79 10.77
C LYS A 612 -20.73 -8.02 10.06
#